data_2e08abbfdace269f5ab0c31e478aaa3c
#
_entry.id   2e08abbfdace269f5ab0c31e478aaa3c
#
_cell.length_a   1.000
_cell.length_b   1.000
_cell.length_c   1.000
_cell.angle_alpha   90.00
_cell.angle_beta   90.00
_cell.angle_gamma   90.00
#
_symmetry.space_group_name_H-M   'P 1'
#
loop_
_entity.id
_entity.type
_entity.pdbx_description
1 polymer ?
#
loop_
_entity_poly.entity_id
_entity_poly.type
_entity_poly.pdbx_seq_one_letter_code
_entity_poly.pdbx_strand_id
1 'polypeptide(L)'
;MRFRILILAIVCICSSCVFAPSRKEFANVYFNLGNAYMRLGEAENAAKAFLKAAEYDKKFGAANFNLAKSYIMAERYGDALDVLDGLAEQDPDNGTILSAQAYCYYKLENREKAFELYHKILEREPDNYAARFNYASLLAEEGYLPEALETYQQLEIFPDSASDAQLYFEMAKVSYSSEDYEKAVQYGEKALSLDTDNIEISRFLLHPYEQGEYYAKFLETADVVIDYNLTRDSNIKNSENAELYFKKSDILLNHTGNFSQGAAQLKRAIAAGFEDKDKLKALYDNKELLNSDEIRSIIDKTGLLKK
;
A
#
# COMPACT_ATOMS: atom_id res chain seq x y z
N MET A 1 -51.87 57.74 -1.83
CA MET A 1 -51.40 56.53 -2.60
C MET A 1 -49.88 56.48 -2.78
N ARG A 2 -49.23 57.59 -3.06
CA ARG A 2 -47.74 57.64 -3.28
C ARG A 2 -46.90 57.36 -2.02
N PHE A 3 -47.35 57.66 -0.83
CA PHE A 3 -46.63 57.42 0.43
C PHE A 3 -46.59 55.91 0.83
N ARG A 4 -47.62 55.12 0.48
CA ARG A 4 -47.65 53.70 0.76
C ARG A 4 -46.76 52.88 -0.16
N ILE A 5 -46.54 53.37 -1.37
CA ILE A 5 -45.65 52.71 -2.35
C ILE A 5 -44.17 52.93 -1.95
N LEU A 6 -43.84 54.09 -1.37
CA LEU A 6 -42.48 54.38 -0.90
C LEU A 6 -42.07 53.50 0.30
N ILE A 7 -42.98 53.26 1.23
CA ILE A 7 -42.75 52.41 2.39
C ILE A 7 -42.59 50.93 1.97
N LEU A 8 -43.41 50.46 1.01
CA LEU A 8 -43.23 49.11 0.45
C LEU A 8 -41.93 48.92 -0.29
N ALA A 9 -41.47 49.93 -1.03
CA ALA A 9 -40.15 49.88 -1.71
C ALA A 9 -38.99 49.89 -0.71
N ILE A 10 -39.08 50.61 0.41
CA ILE A 10 -38.03 50.61 1.44
C ILE A 10 -38.04 49.30 2.23
N VAL A 11 -39.21 48.68 2.49
CA VAL A 11 -39.33 47.38 3.15
C VAL A 11 -38.79 46.25 2.22
N CYS A 12 -39.01 46.33 0.90
CA CYS A 12 -38.44 45.40 -0.06
C CYS A 12 -36.91 45.54 -0.20
N ILE A 13 -36.37 46.75 -0.04
CA ILE A 13 -34.90 46.98 -0.08
C ILE A 13 -34.27 46.50 1.24
N CYS A 14 -34.95 46.59 2.37
CA CYS A 14 -34.45 46.09 3.66
C CYS A 14 -34.58 44.57 3.81
N SER A 15 -35.50 43.91 3.06
CA SER A 15 -35.61 42.44 3.10
C SER A 15 -34.70 41.71 2.11
N SER A 16 -33.97 42.42 1.27
CA SER A 16 -32.91 41.87 0.41
C SER A 16 -31.50 42.10 0.97
N CYS A 17 -31.34 42.23 2.30
CA CYS A 17 -30.07 41.96 2.92
C CYS A 17 -29.77 40.44 2.73
N VAL A 18 -29.38 40.07 1.53
CA VAL A 18 -28.63 38.83 1.33
C VAL A 18 -27.38 39.01 2.20
N PHE A 19 -27.37 38.35 3.36
CA PHE A 19 -26.17 38.31 4.21
C PHE A 19 -25.08 37.73 3.33
N ALA A 20 -24.16 38.60 2.89
CA ALA A 20 -22.99 38.13 2.20
C ALA A 20 -22.28 37.14 3.13
N PRO A 21 -21.96 35.92 2.66
CA PRO A 21 -21.29 34.94 3.52
C PRO A 21 -20.06 35.55 4.16
N SER A 22 -19.85 35.28 5.43
CA SER A 22 -18.67 35.74 6.17
C SER A 22 -17.43 35.04 5.60
N ARG A 23 -16.26 35.66 5.82
CA ARG A 23 -14.97 35.01 5.43
C ARG A 23 -14.87 33.58 6.00
N LYS A 24 -15.34 33.36 7.22
CA LYS A 24 -15.33 32.07 7.88
C LYS A 24 -16.26 31.05 7.18
N GLU A 25 -17.40 31.49 6.69
CA GLU A 25 -18.30 30.62 5.91
C GLU A 25 -17.66 30.22 4.59
N PHE A 26 -16.99 31.14 3.89
CA PHE A 26 -16.21 30.81 2.69
C PHE A 26 -15.08 29.84 3.02
N ALA A 27 -14.34 30.03 4.11
CA ALA A 27 -13.31 29.07 4.55
C ALA A 27 -13.89 27.67 4.73
N ASN A 28 -15.05 27.53 5.39
CA ASN A 28 -15.71 26.26 5.58
C ASN A 28 -16.19 25.61 4.27
N VAL A 29 -16.72 26.41 3.32
CA VAL A 29 -17.12 25.91 1.99
C VAL A 29 -15.93 25.30 1.27
N TYR A 30 -14.81 26.02 1.20
CA TYR A 30 -13.60 25.52 0.55
C TYR A 30 -12.98 24.33 1.31
N PHE A 31 -13.04 24.32 2.63
CA PHE A 31 -12.60 23.18 3.43
C PHE A 31 -13.41 21.92 3.12
N ASN A 32 -14.75 22.03 3.02
CA ASN A 32 -15.60 20.92 2.65
C ASN A 32 -15.37 20.45 1.21
N LEU A 33 -15.12 21.38 0.29
CA LEU A 33 -14.74 21.09 -1.08
C LEU A 33 -13.41 20.33 -1.14
N GLY A 34 -12.42 20.78 -0.38
CA GLY A 34 -11.13 20.09 -0.26
C GLY A 34 -11.27 18.66 0.24
N ASN A 35 -12.10 18.46 1.29
CA ASN A 35 -12.40 17.12 1.79
C ASN A 35 -13.11 16.24 0.76
N ALA A 36 -13.95 16.81 -0.10
CA ALA A 36 -14.58 16.06 -1.19
C ALA A 36 -13.53 15.60 -2.22
N TYR A 37 -12.62 16.47 -2.63
CA TYR A 37 -11.52 16.11 -3.53
C TYR A 37 -10.57 15.07 -2.92
N MET A 38 -10.28 15.17 -1.62
CA MET A 38 -9.49 14.14 -0.91
C MET A 38 -10.11 12.75 -1.02
N ARG A 39 -11.44 12.66 -0.82
CA ARG A 39 -12.17 11.37 -0.96
C ARG A 39 -12.18 10.82 -2.39
N LEU A 40 -12.03 11.68 -3.39
CA LEU A 40 -11.93 11.30 -4.80
C LEU A 40 -10.48 10.98 -5.24
N GLY A 41 -9.49 11.14 -4.34
CA GLY A 41 -8.08 10.98 -4.67
C GLY A 41 -7.49 12.13 -5.50
N GLU A 42 -8.23 13.24 -5.66
CA GLU A 42 -7.84 14.39 -6.46
C GLU A 42 -6.95 15.37 -5.65
N ALA A 43 -5.72 14.94 -5.34
CA ALA A 43 -4.81 15.62 -4.42
C ALA A 43 -4.55 17.10 -4.78
N GLU A 44 -4.29 17.41 -6.04
CA GLU A 44 -4.03 18.78 -6.50
C GLU A 44 -5.27 19.70 -6.37
N ASN A 45 -6.46 19.18 -6.65
CA ASN A 45 -7.70 19.93 -6.50
C ASN A 45 -8.03 20.14 -5.01
N ALA A 46 -7.75 19.13 -4.18
CA ALA A 46 -7.86 19.25 -2.73
C ALA A 46 -6.94 20.35 -2.17
N ALA A 47 -5.66 20.35 -2.58
CA ALA A 47 -4.69 21.36 -2.17
C ALA A 47 -5.16 22.78 -2.54
N LYS A 48 -5.64 22.99 -3.77
CA LYS A 48 -6.19 24.29 -4.20
C LYS A 48 -7.39 24.73 -3.34
N ALA A 49 -8.27 23.82 -3.00
CA ALA A 49 -9.43 24.12 -2.16
C ALA A 49 -9.03 24.44 -0.73
N PHE A 50 -8.14 23.65 -0.10
CA PHE A 50 -7.65 23.95 1.25
C PHE A 50 -6.83 25.23 1.31
N LEU A 51 -6.02 25.53 0.29
CA LEU A 51 -5.31 26.81 0.18
C LEU A 51 -6.30 27.99 0.20
N LYS A 52 -7.40 27.88 -0.56
CA LYS A 52 -8.48 28.88 -0.53
C LYS A 52 -9.12 29.00 0.85
N ALA A 53 -9.36 27.88 1.53
CA ALA A 53 -9.87 27.92 2.90
C ALA A 53 -8.91 28.68 3.84
N ALA A 54 -7.60 28.42 3.75
CA ALA A 54 -6.56 29.08 4.52
C ALA A 54 -6.41 30.57 4.16
N GLU A 55 -6.62 30.99 2.91
CA GLU A 55 -6.66 32.40 2.51
C GLU A 55 -7.83 33.15 3.16
N TYR A 56 -8.96 32.51 3.33
CA TYR A 56 -10.13 33.09 4.01
C TYR A 56 -9.96 33.11 5.53
N ASP A 57 -9.37 32.08 6.12
CA ASP A 57 -9.07 32.00 7.55
C ASP A 57 -7.67 31.39 7.78
N LYS A 58 -6.68 32.26 7.95
CA LYS A 58 -5.27 31.86 8.16
C LYS A 58 -5.05 31.00 9.40
N LYS A 59 -5.96 31.11 10.40
CA LYS A 59 -5.88 30.34 11.65
C LYS A 59 -6.68 29.02 11.60
N PHE A 60 -7.21 28.68 10.45
CA PHE A 60 -7.93 27.43 10.30
C PHE A 60 -6.95 26.23 10.24
N GLY A 61 -6.47 25.82 11.42
CA GLY A 61 -5.45 24.76 11.55
C GLY A 61 -5.80 23.47 10.79
N ALA A 62 -7.06 23.03 10.85
CA ALA A 62 -7.50 21.84 10.11
C ALA A 62 -7.40 22.02 8.59
N ALA A 63 -7.65 23.22 8.05
CA ALA A 63 -7.48 23.49 6.62
C ALA A 63 -6.00 23.47 6.22
N ASN A 64 -5.13 24.08 7.03
CA ASN A 64 -3.69 24.06 6.80
C ASN A 64 -3.12 22.63 6.88
N PHE A 65 -3.54 21.84 7.88
CA PHE A 65 -3.09 20.46 8.00
C PHE A 65 -3.56 19.59 6.82
N ASN A 66 -4.82 19.74 6.39
CA ASN A 66 -5.33 19.03 5.22
C ASN A 66 -4.68 19.54 3.91
N LEU A 67 -4.25 20.80 3.83
CA LEU A 67 -3.43 21.30 2.72
C LEU A 67 -2.10 20.54 2.66
N ALA A 68 -1.40 20.43 3.78
CA ALA A 68 -0.17 19.65 3.84
C ALA A 68 -0.38 18.19 3.45
N LYS A 69 -1.45 17.54 3.96
CA LYS A 69 -1.83 16.18 3.54
C LYS A 69 -2.08 16.07 2.05
N SER A 70 -2.73 17.07 1.44
CA SER A 70 -2.96 17.08 0.00
C SER A 70 -1.66 17.21 -0.79
N TYR A 71 -0.71 18.01 -0.31
CA TYR A 71 0.62 18.09 -0.90
C TYR A 71 1.39 16.78 -0.77
N ILE A 72 1.29 16.09 0.37
CA ILE A 72 1.87 14.75 0.56
C ILE A 72 1.29 13.77 -0.45
N MET A 73 -0.05 13.74 -0.62
CA MET A 73 -0.71 12.88 -1.61
C MET A 73 -0.32 13.22 -3.05
N ALA A 74 0.04 14.48 -3.33
CA ALA A 74 0.53 14.93 -4.62
C ALA A 74 2.06 14.79 -4.75
N GLU A 75 2.73 14.12 -3.80
CA GLU A 75 4.18 13.93 -3.72
C GLU A 75 4.98 15.25 -3.68
N ARG A 76 4.34 16.34 -3.28
CA ARG A 76 4.92 17.68 -3.15
C ARG A 76 5.42 17.89 -1.72
N TYR A 77 6.39 17.09 -1.31
CA TYR A 77 6.84 17.00 0.09
C TYR A 77 7.46 18.30 0.62
N GLY A 78 8.14 19.08 -0.24
CA GLY A 78 8.67 20.40 0.14
C GLY A 78 7.57 21.40 0.48
N ASP A 79 6.54 21.48 -0.38
CA ASP A 79 5.38 22.37 -0.13
C ASP A 79 4.60 21.94 1.13
N ALA A 80 4.55 20.62 1.39
CA ALA A 80 3.94 20.09 2.61
C ALA A 80 4.72 20.55 3.85
N LEU A 81 6.07 20.47 3.82
CA LEU A 81 6.92 20.93 4.93
C LEU A 81 6.73 22.40 5.22
N ASP A 82 6.69 23.27 4.21
CA ASP A 82 6.47 24.72 4.41
C ASP A 82 5.18 25.00 5.21
N VAL A 83 4.12 24.25 4.94
CA VAL A 83 2.85 24.37 5.67
C VAL A 83 2.95 23.77 7.07
N LEU A 84 3.58 22.60 7.20
CA LEU A 84 3.74 21.89 8.48
C LEU A 84 4.65 22.67 9.43
N ASP A 85 5.70 23.30 8.94
CA ASP A 85 6.58 24.16 9.74
C ASP A 85 5.80 25.33 10.35
N GLY A 86 4.93 25.99 9.57
CA GLY A 86 4.05 27.02 10.09
C GLY A 86 3.03 26.53 11.13
N LEU A 87 2.63 25.26 11.07
CA LEU A 87 1.78 24.64 12.09
C LEU A 87 2.61 24.25 13.33
N ALA A 88 3.83 23.74 13.15
CA ALA A 88 4.72 23.38 14.23
C ALA A 88 5.21 24.60 15.04
N GLU A 89 5.32 25.79 14.44
CA GLU A 89 5.56 27.04 15.19
C GLU A 89 4.47 27.36 16.22
N GLN A 90 3.21 26.93 15.93
CA GLN A 90 2.07 27.16 16.82
C GLN A 90 1.93 26.06 17.88
N ASP A 91 2.28 24.83 17.52
CA ASP A 91 2.20 23.63 18.38
C ASP A 91 3.41 22.71 18.10
N PRO A 92 4.59 23.04 18.69
CA PRO A 92 5.86 22.37 18.35
C PRO A 92 5.95 20.91 18.81
N ASP A 93 5.03 20.47 19.63
CA ASP A 93 5.03 19.14 20.23
C ASP A 93 3.87 18.28 19.74
N ASN A 94 3.15 18.74 18.74
CA ASN A 94 2.03 18.00 18.16
C ASN A 94 2.52 16.77 17.38
N GLY A 95 2.33 15.58 17.94
CA GLY A 95 2.79 14.33 17.36
C GLY A 95 2.27 14.07 15.94
N THR A 96 1.06 14.54 15.60
CA THR A 96 0.50 14.42 14.25
C THR A 96 1.24 15.28 13.23
N ILE A 97 1.58 16.54 13.62
CA ILE A 97 2.36 17.44 12.75
C ILE A 97 3.77 16.91 12.60
N LEU A 98 4.41 16.52 13.70
CA LEU A 98 5.77 15.96 13.69
C LEU A 98 5.85 14.67 12.85
N SER A 99 4.84 13.79 12.93
CA SER A 99 4.78 12.57 12.11
C SER A 99 4.67 12.89 10.61
N ALA A 100 3.87 13.90 10.26
CA ALA A 100 3.76 14.32 8.87
C ALA A 100 5.06 14.94 8.34
N GLN A 101 5.76 15.75 9.19
CA GLN A 101 7.09 16.27 8.86
C GLN A 101 8.11 15.14 8.69
N ALA A 102 8.15 14.18 9.62
CA ALA A 102 9.04 13.03 9.56
C ALA A 102 8.86 12.25 8.25
N TYR A 103 7.61 12.01 7.85
CA TYR A 103 7.30 11.36 6.58
C TYR A 103 7.80 12.17 5.37
N CYS A 104 7.60 13.50 5.37
CA CYS A 104 8.09 14.36 4.30
C CYS A 104 9.63 14.36 4.24
N TYR A 105 10.32 14.47 5.38
CA TYR A 105 11.78 14.39 5.42
C TYR A 105 12.29 13.04 4.92
N TYR A 106 11.62 11.96 5.28
CA TYR A 106 11.96 10.64 4.77
C TYR A 106 11.84 10.57 3.23
N LYS A 107 10.72 11.05 2.67
CA LYS A 107 10.51 11.08 1.21
C LYS A 107 11.48 12.01 0.46
N LEU A 108 12.04 13.00 1.14
CA LEU A 108 13.10 13.89 0.65
C LEU A 108 14.50 13.33 0.94
N GLU A 109 14.61 12.07 1.33
CA GLU A 109 15.87 11.39 1.65
C GLU A 109 16.65 11.99 2.84
N ASN A 110 16.00 12.83 3.65
CA ASN A 110 16.57 13.35 4.89
C ASN A 110 16.24 12.42 6.07
N ARG A 111 16.85 11.26 6.05
CA ARG A 111 16.59 10.16 6.99
C ARG A 111 16.89 10.54 8.43
N GLU A 112 17.99 11.28 8.64
CA GLU A 112 18.42 11.72 9.97
C GLU A 112 17.31 12.53 10.66
N LYS A 113 16.72 13.50 9.96
CA LYS A 113 15.62 14.30 10.51
C LYS A 113 14.34 13.48 10.72
N ALA A 114 14.06 12.52 9.84
CA ALA A 114 12.91 11.65 10.02
C ALA A 114 13.04 10.81 11.30
N PHE A 115 14.20 10.20 11.55
CA PHE A 115 14.49 9.46 12.78
C PHE A 115 14.41 10.35 14.03
N GLU A 116 15.03 11.54 13.99
CA GLU A 116 14.98 12.52 15.11
C GLU A 116 13.53 12.85 15.50
N LEU A 117 12.69 13.12 14.52
CA LEU A 117 11.29 13.48 14.76
C LEU A 117 10.49 12.32 15.34
N TYR A 118 10.65 11.09 14.84
CA TYR A 118 9.96 9.93 15.42
C TYR A 118 10.45 9.64 16.84
N HIS A 119 11.74 9.76 17.12
CA HIS A 119 12.25 9.67 18.49
C HIS A 119 11.61 10.72 19.40
N LYS A 120 11.58 11.98 18.98
CA LYS A 120 10.94 13.07 19.73
C LYS A 120 9.47 12.77 20.05
N ILE A 121 8.73 12.22 19.10
CA ILE A 121 7.33 11.84 19.32
C ILE A 121 7.24 10.73 20.35
N LEU A 122 8.00 9.65 20.18
CA LEU A 122 7.93 8.45 21.01
C LEU A 122 8.47 8.67 22.43
N GLU A 123 9.36 9.62 22.66
CA GLU A 123 9.78 10.04 24.00
C GLU A 123 8.64 10.68 24.79
N ARG A 124 7.73 11.39 24.13
CA ARG A 124 6.61 12.12 24.76
C ARG A 124 5.32 11.32 24.78
N GLU A 125 5.09 10.60 23.71
CA GLU A 125 3.91 9.78 23.47
C GLU A 125 4.33 8.33 23.19
N PRO A 126 4.80 7.59 24.20
CA PRO A 126 5.26 6.21 24.01
C PRO A 126 4.17 5.29 23.43
N ASP A 127 2.91 5.63 23.67
CA ASP A 127 1.74 4.88 23.19
C ASP A 127 1.20 5.38 21.84
N ASN A 128 1.93 6.25 21.13
CA ASN A 128 1.53 6.71 19.82
C ASN A 128 1.74 5.62 18.78
N TYR A 129 0.67 4.84 18.54
CA TYR A 129 0.65 3.72 17.60
C TYR A 129 1.16 4.12 16.21
N ALA A 130 0.60 5.20 15.64
CA ALA A 130 0.93 5.62 14.28
C ALA A 130 2.40 6.05 14.14
N ALA A 131 2.93 6.76 15.12
CA ALA A 131 4.34 7.15 15.12
C ALA A 131 5.26 5.94 15.22
N ARG A 132 4.93 4.97 16.11
CA ARG A 132 5.70 3.73 16.26
C ARG A 132 5.64 2.87 15.00
N PHE A 133 4.47 2.75 14.38
CA PHE A 133 4.30 2.03 13.12
C PHE A 133 5.18 2.64 12.00
N ASN A 134 5.09 3.96 11.83
CA ASN A 134 5.88 4.67 10.81
C ASN A 134 7.39 4.60 11.09
N TYR A 135 7.78 4.65 12.36
CA TYR A 135 9.18 4.49 12.77
C TYR A 135 9.70 3.09 12.42
N ALA A 136 8.91 2.05 12.71
CA ALA A 136 9.25 0.68 12.34
C ALA A 136 9.36 0.50 10.82
N SER A 137 8.46 1.13 10.05
CA SER A 137 8.52 1.13 8.58
C SER A 137 9.81 1.78 8.08
N LEU A 138 10.19 2.91 8.65
CA LEU A 138 11.45 3.59 8.32
C LEU A 138 12.67 2.71 8.62
N LEU A 139 12.70 2.06 9.80
CA LEU A 139 13.76 1.11 10.15
C LEU A 139 13.86 -0.04 9.13
N ALA A 140 12.72 -0.59 8.72
CA ALA A 140 12.66 -1.68 7.75
C ALA A 140 13.20 -1.27 6.39
N GLU A 141 12.82 -0.09 5.88
CA GLU A 141 13.28 0.42 4.59
C GLU A 141 14.76 0.77 4.59
N GLU A 142 15.32 1.17 5.74
CA GLU A 142 16.76 1.40 5.90
C GLU A 142 17.56 0.12 6.17
N GLY A 143 16.90 -1.04 6.24
CA GLY A 143 17.55 -2.34 6.45
C GLY A 143 17.83 -2.70 7.90
N TYR A 144 17.37 -1.93 8.89
CA TYR A 144 17.43 -2.26 10.31
C TYR A 144 16.34 -3.26 10.67
N LEU A 145 16.40 -4.45 10.03
CA LEU A 145 15.30 -5.43 10.06
C LEU A 145 14.99 -5.98 11.47
N PRO A 146 15.98 -6.32 12.32
CA PRO A 146 15.72 -6.78 13.68
C PRO A 146 15.00 -5.72 14.53
N GLU A 147 15.48 -4.48 14.48
CA GLU A 147 14.92 -3.35 15.22
C GLU A 147 13.52 -2.98 14.70
N ALA A 148 13.31 -3.08 13.39
CA ALA A 148 12.00 -2.87 12.78
C ALA A 148 10.99 -3.90 13.29
N LEU A 149 11.36 -5.19 13.26
CA LEU A 149 10.49 -6.26 13.74
C LEU A 149 10.15 -6.12 15.22
N GLU A 150 11.16 -5.83 16.06
CA GLU A 150 10.94 -5.57 17.49
C GLU A 150 9.99 -4.38 17.70
N THR A 151 10.18 -3.29 16.94
CA THR A 151 9.33 -2.10 17.04
C THR A 151 7.89 -2.39 16.62
N TYR A 152 7.67 -3.19 15.56
CA TYR A 152 6.34 -3.65 15.18
C TYR A 152 5.72 -4.56 16.24
N GLN A 153 6.48 -5.50 16.83
CA GLN A 153 5.99 -6.38 17.90
C GLN A 153 5.52 -5.61 19.14
N GLN A 154 6.15 -4.47 19.45
CA GLN A 154 5.67 -3.58 20.52
C GLN A 154 4.26 -3.02 20.25
N LEU A 155 3.79 -3.03 19.00
CA LEU A 155 2.42 -2.61 18.66
C LEU A 155 1.37 -3.69 19.01
N GLU A 156 1.76 -4.95 19.14
CA GLU A 156 0.82 -6.04 19.43
C GLU A 156 0.13 -5.91 20.80
N ILE A 157 0.66 -5.10 21.72
CA ILE A 157 0.04 -4.83 23.03
C ILE A 157 -1.21 -3.93 22.92
N PHE A 158 -1.38 -3.22 21.83
CA PHE A 158 -2.52 -2.32 21.64
C PHE A 158 -3.78 -3.11 21.24
N PRO A 159 -4.96 -2.79 21.82
CA PRO A 159 -6.18 -3.56 21.54
C PRO A 159 -6.56 -3.62 20.04
N ASP A 160 -6.31 -2.54 19.30
CA ASP A 160 -6.67 -2.43 17.90
C ASP A 160 -5.71 -3.21 16.98
N SER A 161 -4.51 -3.53 17.45
CA SER A 161 -3.50 -4.26 16.67
C SER A 161 -3.93 -5.68 16.31
N ALA A 162 -4.75 -6.32 17.13
CA ALA A 162 -5.22 -7.69 16.90
C ALA A 162 -6.03 -7.82 15.58
N SER A 163 -6.60 -6.71 15.07
CA SER A 163 -7.35 -6.63 13.82
C SER A 163 -6.64 -5.86 12.72
N ASP A 164 -5.38 -5.43 12.93
CA ASP A 164 -4.61 -4.67 11.96
C ASP A 164 -3.86 -5.60 10.99
N ALA A 165 -4.51 -5.93 9.87
CA ALA A 165 -3.91 -6.73 8.81
C ALA A 165 -2.62 -6.11 8.26
N GLN A 166 -2.54 -4.76 8.20
CA GLN A 166 -1.37 -4.06 7.70
C GLN A 166 -0.15 -4.25 8.61
N LEU A 167 -0.35 -4.22 9.95
CA LEU A 167 0.74 -4.49 10.90
C LEU A 167 1.37 -5.85 10.63
N TYR A 168 0.55 -6.90 10.59
CA TYR A 168 1.05 -8.26 10.36
C TYR A 168 1.65 -8.43 8.96
N PHE A 169 1.15 -7.72 7.98
CA PHE A 169 1.72 -7.74 6.63
C PHE A 169 3.11 -7.10 6.58
N GLU A 170 3.32 -5.96 7.27
CA GLU A 170 4.65 -5.36 7.40
C GLU A 170 5.63 -6.27 8.17
N MET A 171 5.17 -6.89 9.27
CA MET A 171 5.98 -7.87 10.01
C MET A 171 6.36 -9.08 9.14
N ALA A 172 5.46 -9.54 8.28
CA ALA A 172 5.74 -10.62 7.32
C ALA A 172 6.81 -10.22 6.31
N LYS A 173 6.73 -9.00 5.76
CA LYS A 173 7.73 -8.48 4.81
C LYS A 173 9.11 -8.34 5.45
N VAL A 174 9.17 -7.82 6.67
CA VAL A 174 10.43 -7.70 7.42
C VAL A 174 11.03 -9.08 7.71
N SER A 175 10.20 -10.03 8.14
CA SER A 175 10.64 -11.41 8.41
C SER A 175 11.17 -12.09 7.14
N TYR A 176 10.49 -11.90 6.00
CA TYR A 176 10.94 -12.41 4.71
C TYR A 176 12.29 -11.80 4.29
N SER A 177 12.45 -10.49 4.45
CA SER A 177 13.71 -9.79 4.16
C SER A 177 14.86 -10.22 5.08
N SER A 178 14.54 -10.73 6.27
CA SER A 178 15.48 -11.33 7.22
C SER A 178 15.73 -12.82 6.95
N GLU A 179 15.18 -13.38 5.87
CA GLU A 179 15.22 -14.81 5.52
C GLU A 179 14.58 -15.74 6.57
N ASP A 180 13.80 -15.19 7.52
CA ASP A 180 13.00 -15.96 8.45
C ASP A 180 11.64 -16.31 7.82
N TYR A 181 11.67 -17.30 6.92
CA TYR A 181 10.50 -17.69 6.13
C TYR A 181 9.37 -18.26 6.99
N GLU A 182 9.70 -18.88 8.13
CA GLU A 182 8.70 -19.40 9.06
C GLU A 182 7.86 -18.25 9.64
N LYS A 183 8.51 -17.21 10.18
CA LYS A 183 7.79 -16.02 10.67
C LYS A 183 7.11 -15.25 9.56
N ALA A 184 7.73 -15.16 8.39
CA ALA A 184 7.11 -14.51 7.23
C ALA A 184 5.77 -15.18 6.86
N VAL A 185 5.73 -16.51 6.87
CA VAL A 185 4.50 -17.29 6.68
C VAL A 185 3.51 -17.03 7.81
N GLN A 186 3.95 -17.13 9.08
CA GLN A 186 3.09 -16.97 10.25
C GLN A 186 2.39 -15.60 10.25
N TYR A 187 3.15 -14.51 10.07
CA TYR A 187 2.60 -13.17 10.05
C TYR A 187 1.78 -12.90 8.79
N GLY A 188 2.20 -13.39 7.63
CA GLY A 188 1.46 -13.22 6.38
C GLY A 188 0.11 -13.94 6.39
N GLU A 189 0.04 -15.16 6.93
CA GLU A 189 -1.22 -15.89 7.13
C GLU A 189 -2.13 -15.18 8.15
N LYS A 190 -1.54 -14.60 9.20
CA LYS A 190 -2.30 -13.79 10.15
C LYS A 190 -2.88 -12.55 9.44
N ALA A 191 -2.10 -11.84 8.66
CA ALA A 191 -2.57 -10.71 7.86
C ALA A 191 -3.70 -11.12 6.91
N LEU A 192 -3.53 -12.22 6.17
CA LEU A 192 -4.54 -12.73 5.24
C LEU A 192 -5.82 -13.18 5.95
N SER A 193 -5.72 -13.71 7.17
CA SER A 193 -6.89 -14.09 7.97
C SER A 193 -7.72 -12.88 8.42
N LEU A 194 -7.11 -11.70 8.51
CA LEU A 194 -7.76 -10.43 8.88
C LEU A 194 -8.32 -9.69 7.66
N ASP A 195 -7.71 -9.88 6.50
CA ASP A 195 -8.14 -9.30 5.22
C ASP A 195 -8.08 -10.39 4.13
N THR A 196 -9.11 -11.24 4.13
CA THR A 196 -9.16 -12.50 3.36
C THR A 196 -9.15 -12.31 1.84
N ASP A 197 -9.62 -11.16 1.37
CA ASP A 197 -9.73 -10.86 -0.07
C ASP A 197 -8.53 -10.06 -0.60
N ASN A 198 -7.52 -9.84 0.25
CA ASN A 198 -6.34 -9.06 -0.12
C ASN A 198 -5.37 -9.87 -0.99
N ILE A 199 -5.47 -9.61 -2.28
CA ILE A 199 -4.65 -10.30 -3.28
C ILE A 199 -3.15 -9.97 -3.16
N GLU A 200 -2.79 -8.81 -2.61
CA GLU A 200 -1.39 -8.42 -2.42
C GLU A 200 -0.72 -9.28 -1.36
N ILE A 201 -1.44 -9.56 -0.26
CA ILE A 201 -0.96 -10.49 0.78
C ILE A 201 -0.82 -11.90 0.19
N SER A 202 -1.81 -12.35 -0.59
CA SER A 202 -1.75 -13.67 -1.24
C SER A 202 -0.56 -13.78 -2.19
N ARG A 203 -0.30 -12.75 -3.01
CA ARG A 203 0.88 -12.71 -3.89
C ARG A 203 2.19 -12.71 -3.12
N PHE A 204 2.27 -11.93 -2.05
CA PHE A 204 3.44 -11.92 -1.20
C PHE A 204 3.73 -13.31 -0.62
N LEU A 205 2.70 -14.00 -0.10
CA LEU A 205 2.85 -15.31 0.54
C LEU A 205 3.41 -16.40 -0.38
N LEU A 206 3.28 -16.27 -1.70
CA LEU A 206 3.90 -17.20 -2.64
C LEU A 206 5.43 -17.28 -2.43
N HIS A 207 6.09 -16.17 -2.13
CA HIS A 207 7.53 -16.16 -1.94
C HIS A 207 7.99 -16.91 -0.69
N PRO A 208 7.51 -16.60 0.53
CA PRO A 208 7.90 -17.35 1.72
C PRO A 208 7.41 -18.80 1.70
N TYR A 209 6.29 -19.13 1.01
CA TYR A 209 5.89 -20.52 0.84
C TYR A 209 6.87 -21.28 -0.04
N GLU A 210 7.36 -20.69 -1.13
CA GLU A 210 8.36 -21.31 -2.01
C GLU A 210 9.68 -21.51 -1.26
N GLN A 211 10.21 -20.47 -0.63
CA GLN A 211 11.50 -20.51 0.07
C GLN A 211 11.49 -21.38 1.32
N GLY A 212 10.37 -21.44 2.03
CA GLY A 212 10.18 -22.27 3.22
C GLY A 212 9.69 -23.68 2.93
N GLU A 213 9.59 -24.08 1.63
CA GLU A 213 9.14 -25.40 1.18
C GLU A 213 7.69 -25.76 1.59
N TYR A 214 6.82 -24.76 1.81
CA TYR A 214 5.39 -24.94 2.09
C TYR A 214 4.60 -25.21 0.80
N TYR A 215 5.00 -26.24 0.03
CA TYR A 215 4.53 -26.49 -1.35
C TYR A 215 3.01 -26.63 -1.48
N ALA A 216 2.34 -27.26 -0.50
CA ALA A 216 0.88 -27.40 -0.55
C ALA A 216 0.19 -26.03 -0.49
N LYS A 217 0.63 -25.15 0.41
CA LYS A 217 0.12 -23.78 0.55
C LYS A 217 0.44 -22.93 -0.69
N PHE A 218 1.66 -23.07 -1.24
CA PHE A 218 2.03 -22.42 -2.50
C PHE A 218 1.06 -22.78 -3.61
N LEU A 219 0.79 -24.08 -3.82
CA LEU A 219 -0.06 -24.57 -4.92
C LEU A 219 -1.49 -24.03 -4.81
N GLU A 220 -2.05 -24.00 -3.59
CA GLU A 220 -3.38 -23.47 -3.30
C GLU A 220 -3.45 -21.95 -3.54
N THR A 221 -2.50 -21.20 -2.96
CA THR A 221 -2.46 -19.74 -3.09
C THR A 221 -2.20 -19.30 -4.53
N ALA A 222 -1.36 -20.04 -5.27
CA ALA A 222 -1.12 -19.76 -6.69
C ALA A 222 -2.41 -19.90 -7.53
N ASP A 223 -3.30 -20.85 -7.20
CA ASP A 223 -4.61 -20.95 -7.88
C ASP A 223 -5.47 -19.70 -7.60
N VAL A 224 -5.49 -19.21 -6.35
CA VAL A 224 -6.23 -17.97 -6.00
C VAL A 224 -5.71 -16.79 -6.83
N VAL A 225 -4.39 -16.62 -6.92
CA VAL A 225 -3.80 -15.51 -7.69
C VAL A 225 -4.07 -15.64 -9.18
N ILE A 226 -3.95 -16.86 -9.74
CA ILE A 226 -4.25 -17.13 -11.15
C ILE A 226 -5.72 -16.81 -11.45
N ASP A 227 -6.64 -17.27 -10.63
CA ASP A 227 -8.08 -17.06 -10.84
C ASP A 227 -8.43 -15.57 -10.75
N TYR A 228 -7.83 -14.85 -9.80
CA TYR A 228 -7.99 -13.38 -9.70
C TYR A 228 -7.52 -12.68 -10.99
N ASN A 229 -6.35 -13.06 -11.51
CA ASN A 229 -5.82 -12.48 -12.73
C ASN A 229 -6.72 -12.76 -13.95
N LEU A 230 -7.24 -13.98 -14.07
CA LEU A 230 -8.13 -14.38 -15.17
C LEU A 230 -9.49 -13.67 -15.14
N THR A 231 -9.99 -13.31 -13.95
CA THR A 231 -11.26 -12.57 -13.83
C THR A 231 -11.15 -11.10 -14.20
N ARG A 232 -9.97 -10.48 -14.01
CA ARG A 232 -9.77 -9.05 -14.25
C ARG A 232 -9.34 -8.70 -15.66
N ASP A 233 -8.61 -9.58 -16.33
CA ASP A 233 -8.13 -9.31 -17.69
C ASP A 233 -8.02 -10.59 -18.50
N SER A 234 -9.07 -10.86 -19.26
CA SER A 234 -9.15 -12.04 -20.15
C SER A 234 -8.23 -11.97 -21.37
N ASN A 235 -7.59 -10.82 -21.65
CA ASN A 235 -6.76 -10.60 -22.83
C ASN A 235 -5.26 -10.74 -22.57
N ILE A 236 -4.86 -10.99 -21.33
CA ILE A 236 -3.44 -11.06 -21.03
C ILE A 236 -2.98 -12.52 -21.22
N LYS A 237 -2.07 -12.71 -22.19
CA LYS A 237 -0.94 -13.60 -21.99
C LYS A 237 -0.24 -13.07 -20.73
N ASN A 238 -0.70 -13.49 -19.60
CA ASN A 238 -0.31 -12.91 -18.34
C ASN A 238 1.00 -13.58 -17.96
N SER A 239 2.09 -12.86 -18.11
CA SER A 239 3.42 -13.35 -17.77
C SER A 239 3.49 -13.85 -16.32
N GLU A 240 2.72 -13.26 -15.41
CA GLU A 240 2.57 -13.73 -14.03
C GLU A 240 1.92 -15.10 -13.98
N ASN A 241 0.81 -15.31 -14.69
CA ASN A 241 0.17 -16.62 -14.74
C ASN A 241 1.05 -17.68 -15.42
N ALA A 242 1.80 -17.30 -16.45
CA ALA A 242 2.74 -18.20 -17.11
C ALA A 242 3.83 -18.66 -16.14
N GLU A 243 4.39 -17.74 -15.36
CA GLU A 243 5.39 -18.04 -14.33
C GLU A 243 4.78 -18.90 -13.20
N LEU A 244 3.58 -18.58 -12.72
CA LEU A 244 2.91 -19.35 -11.67
C LEU A 244 2.58 -20.76 -12.12
N TYR A 245 2.09 -20.95 -13.35
CA TYR A 245 1.90 -22.29 -13.90
C TYR A 245 3.19 -23.08 -14.01
N PHE A 246 4.30 -22.41 -14.41
CA PHE A 246 5.60 -23.05 -14.46
C PHE A 246 6.09 -23.47 -13.07
N LYS A 247 6.03 -22.60 -12.09
CA LYS A 247 6.40 -22.89 -10.70
C LYS A 247 5.55 -24.00 -10.10
N LYS A 248 4.24 -24.01 -10.36
CA LYS A 248 3.36 -25.12 -9.98
C LYS A 248 3.81 -26.43 -10.63
N SER A 249 4.18 -26.39 -11.92
CA SER A 249 4.71 -27.57 -12.62
C SER A 249 5.98 -28.07 -11.95
N ASP A 250 6.93 -27.19 -11.69
CA ASP A 250 8.21 -27.53 -11.09
C ASP A 250 8.04 -28.18 -9.70
N ILE A 251 7.24 -27.57 -8.83
CA ILE A 251 6.91 -28.12 -7.52
C ILE A 251 6.27 -29.51 -7.64
N LEU A 252 5.30 -29.68 -8.53
CA LEU A 252 4.59 -30.95 -8.72
C LEU A 252 5.50 -32.02 -9.25
N LEU A 253 6.44 -31.70 -10.11
CA LEU A 253 7.37 -32.67 -10.73
C LEU A 253 8.53 -33.01 -9.79
N ASN A 254 9.16 -32.02 -9.18
CA ASN A 254 10.42 -32.20 -8.48
C ASN A 254 10.25 -32.44 -6.96
N HIS A 255 9.16 -31.94 -6.35
CA HIS A 255 9.02 -31.97 -4.88
C HIS A 255 7.86 -32.83 -4.41
N THR A 256 6.77 -32.95 -5.16
CA THR A 256 5.61 -33.75 -4.72
C THR A 256 5.44 -35.08 -5.47
N GLY A 257 6.18 -35.28 -6.54
CA GLY A 257 6.09 -36.50 -7.37
C GLY A 257 4.76 -36.66 -8.14
N ASN A 258 3.98 -35.56 -8.28
CA ASN A 258 2.70 -35.61 -9.01
C ASN A 258 2.90 -35.27 -10.50
N PHE A 259 3.47 -36.22 -11.24
CA PHE A 259 3.91 -36.03 -12.63
C PHE A 259 2.77 -35.67 -13.59
N SER A 260 1.59 -36.27 -13.44
CA SER A 260 0.45 -35.96 -14.30
C SER A 260 -0.02 -34.53 -14.20
N GLN A 261 -0.16 -34.05 -12.97
CA GLN A 261 -0.54 -32.64 -12.73
C GLN A 261 0.59 -31.70 -13.13
N GLY A 262 1.85 -32.06 -12.84
CA GLY A 262 3.01 -31.24 -13.20
C GLY A 262 3.11 -31.03 -14.71
N ALA A 263 2.98 -32.13 -15.52
CA ALA A 263 2.93 -32.02 -16.96
C ALA A 263 1.76 -31.16 -17.48
N ALA A 264 0.60 -31.26 -16.84
CA ALA A 264 -0.55 -30.42 -17.19
C ALA A 264 -0.27 -28.92 -16.90
N GLN A 265 0.36 -28.59 -15.78
CA GLN A 265 0.73 -27.22 -15.48
C GLN A 265 1.81 -26.68 -16.43
N LEU A 266 2.79 -27.51 -16.84
CA LEU A 266 3.78 -27.11 -17.85
C LEU A 266 3.11 -26.72 -19.17
N LYS A 267 2.15 -27.53 -19.63
CA LYS A 267 1.37 -27.21 -20.84
C LYS A 267 0.63 -25.87 -20.70
N ARG A 268 0.05 -25.58 -19.52
CA ARG A 268 -0.60 -24.30 -19.24
C ARG A 268 0.39 -23.15 -19.23
N ALA A 269 1.56 -23.32 -18.61
CA ALA A 269 2.62 -22.30 -18.60
C ALA A 269 3.02 -21.90 -20.03
N ILE A 270 3.30 -22.90 -20.88
CA ILE A 270 3.66 -22.67 -22.28
C ILE A 270 2.51 -21.99 -23.05
N ALA A 271 1.28 -22.44 -22.85
CA ALA A 271 0.10 -21.83 -23.48
C ALA A 271 -0.12 -20.37 -23.02
N ALA A 272 0.21 -20.07 -21.78
CA ALA A 272 0.17 -18.71 -21.23
C ALA A 272 1.35 -17.82 -21.67
N GLY A 273 2.34 -18.39 -22.38
CA GLY A 273 3.48 -17.65 -22.93
C GLY A 273 4.76 -17.76 -22.12
N PHE A 274 4.94 -18.80 -21.34
CA PHE A 274 6.22 -19.06 -20.64
C PHE A 274 7.33 -19.40 -21.64
N GLU A 275 8.43 -18.61 -21.64
CA GLU A 275 9.51 -18.71 -22.65
C GLU A 275 10.93 -18.74 -22.02
N ASP A 276 11.03 -18.87 -20.68
CA ASP A 276 12.33 -18.94 -20.00
C ASP A 276 13.08 -20.22 -20.38
N LYS A 277 14.08 -20.05 -21.27
CA LYS A 277 14.84 -21.16 -21.84
C LYS A 277 15.69 -21.88 -20.81
N ASP A 278 16.23 -21.15 -19.83
CA ASP A 278 17.13 -21.73 -18.82
C ASP A 278 16.33 -22.62 -17.86
N LYS A 279 15.17 -22.16 -17.41
CA LYS A 279 14.27 -22.95 -16.58
C LYS A 279 13.70 -24.16 -17.32
N LEU A 280 13.28 -23.99 -18.59
CA LEU A 280 12.82 -25.09 -19.41
C LEU A 280 13.93 -26.09 -19.65
N LYS A 281 15.18 -25.65 -19.85
CA LYS A 281 16.32 -26.53 -20.04
C LYS A 281 16.66 -27.30 -18.77
N ALA A 282 16.63 -26.64 -17.61
CA ALA A 282 16.85 -27.31 -16.32
C ALA A 282 15.87 -28.47 -16.13
N LEU A 283 14.58 -28.27 -16.45
CA LEU A 283 13.56 -29.28 -16.38
C LEU A 283 13.75 -30.37 -17.42
N TYR A 284 14.16 -30.01 -18.65
CA TYR A 284 14.43 -30.96 -19.76
C TYR A 284 15.60 -31.89 -19.45
N ASP A 285 16.67 -31.37 -18.85
CA ASP A 285 17.90 -32.10 -18.54
C ASP A 285 17.80 -32.90 -17.23
N ASN A 286 16.75 -32.71 -16.43
CA ASN A 286 16.58 -33.41 -15.16
C ASN A 286 16.31 -34.91 -15.41
N LYS A 287 17.30 -35.74 -15.06
CA LYS A 287 17.25 -37.20 -15.26
C LYS A 287 16.52 -37.94 -14.13
N GLU A 288 16.26 -37.27 -13.04
CA GLU A 288 15.59 -37.84 -11.86
C GLU A 288 14.06 -37.79 -12.00
N LEU A 289 13.55 -37.07 -13.00
CA LEU A 289 12.13 -36.99 -13.27
C LEU A 289 11.58 -38.32 -13.78
N LEU A 290 10.65 -38.88 -13.06
CA LEU A 290 9.78 -39.93 -13.59
C LEU A 290 9.02 -39.39 -14.82
N ASN A 291 8.88 -40.20 -15.88
CA ASN A 291 8.25 -39.77 -17.15
C ASN A 291 8.95 -38.58 -17.84
N SER A 292 10.28 -38.44 -17.68
CA SER A 292 11.08 -37.39 -18.33
C SER A 292 10.82 -37.25 -19.83
N ASP A 293 10.46 -38.34 -20.53
CA ASP A 293 10.16 -38.34 -21.97
C ASP A 293 8.90 -37.53 -22.31
N GLU A 294 7.85 -37.57 -21.47
CA GLU A 294 6.67 -36.73 -21.68
C GLU A 294 7.02 -35.24 -21.50
N ILE A 295 7.77 -34.89 -20.45
CA ILE A 295 8.19 -33.52 -20.19
C ILE A 295 9.06 -32.99 -21.33
N ARG A 296 10.04 -33.77 -21.80
CA ARG A 296 10.85 -33.43 -22.97
C ARG A 296 10.01 -33.23 -24.21
N SER A 297 9.05 -34.14 -24.49
CA SER A 297 8.14 -34.01 -25.63
C SER A 297 7.30 -32.72 -25.57
N ILE A 298 6.88 -32.28 -24.38
CA ILE A 298 6.14 -31.02 -24.21
C ILE A 298 7.06 -29.85 -24.56
N ILE A 299 8.28 -29.83 -24.04
CA ILE A 299 9.26 -28.76 -24.27
C ILE A 299 9.73 -28.72 -25.72
N ASP A 300 10.02 -29.88 -26.34
CA ASP A 300 10.44 -29.97 -27.74
C ASP A 300 9.43 -29.36 -28.73
N LYS A 301 8.11 -29.49 -28.42
CA LYS A 301 7.03 -28.93 -29.26
C LYS A 301 7.06 -27.39 -29.26
N THR A 302 7.65 -26.72 -28.27
CA THR A 302 7.79 -25.28 -28.25
C THR A 302 8.81 -24.77 -29.28
N GLY A 303 9.79 -25.59 -29.62
CA GLY A 303 10.94 -25.20 -30.45
C GLY A 303 11.94 -24.27 -29.76
N LEU A 304 11.70 -23.88 -28.49
CA LEU A 304 12.49 -22.89 -27.76
C LEU A 304 13.92 -23.34 -27.48
N LEU A 305 14.15 -24.66 -27.31
CA LEU A 305 15.48 -25.22 -27.04
C LEU A 305 16.21 -25.69 -28.34
N LYS A 306 15.56 -25.57 -29.51
CA LYS A 306 16.24 -25.88 -30.78
C LYS A 306 17.24 -24.76 -31.11
N LYS A 307 18.48 -25.15 -31.47
CA LYS A 307 19.53 -24.22 -31.91
C LYS A 307 19.23 -23.62 -33.27
#